data_3f279f6336c3b2fa5f833d16ae9104a2
#
_entry.id   3f279f6336c3b2fa5f833d16ae9104a2
#
_cell.length_a   1.000
_cell.length_b   1.000
_cell.length_c   1.000
_cell.angle_alpha   90.00
_cell.angle_beta   90.00
_cell.angle_gamma   90.00
#
_symmetry.space_group_name_H-M   'P 1'
#
loop_
_entity.id
_entity.type
_entity.pdbx_description
1 polymer ?
#
loop_
_entity_poly.entity_id
_entity_poly.type
_entity_poly.pdbx_seq_one_letter_code
_entity_poly.pdbx_strand_id
1 'polypeptide(L)'
;ILSNDLLLAIPFFTFMGAILERCGLAEDLLEGTGQLFGKIPGGLAYAVIVVGAILGAITGTVAASVITMGVISLPIMLKYGYNPRLATGVIAASGTITQVIPPSLVLIVLADQLGKSVGDMYLGAIGPSILQVAIFMLFILFMSIVRPKDLPALPPEARGELNRALVFRVLAGMIPSIVLIFLVLGTIFLGLATPTEAGALGVVGAMALAAAHRRLTWDLVKQGMHSTMHITSMVVFILVGATCFSLVFQGMDGSLWIEHMLSGIPGGPIGFLIFVNIFIF
;
A
#
# COMPACT_ATOMS: atom_id res chain seq x y z
N ILE A 1 9.73 11.67 -21.65
CA ILE A 1 9.29 11.49 -20.24
C ILE A 1 8.27 12.55 -19.88
N LEU A 2 8.55 13.85 -20.02
CA LEU A 2 7.66 14.94 -19.60
C LEU A 2 6.37 15.09 -20.45
N SER A 3 6.28 14.50 -21.62
CA SER A 3 5.08 14.48 -22.47
C SER A 3 4.22 13.23 -22.28
N ASN A 4 4.52 12.40 -21.27
CA ASN A 4 3.77 11.19 -21.00
C ASN A 4 2.69 11.46 -19.96
N ASP A 5 1.43 11.46 -20.38
CA ASP A 5 0.28 11.74 -19.53
C ASP A 5 0.13 10.73 -18.37
N LEU A 6 0.60 9.49 -18.56
CA LEU A 6 0.59 8.47 -17.52
C LEU A 6 1.43 8.86 -16.30
N LEU A 7 2.57 9.52 -16.53
CA LEU A 7 3.45 9.95 -15.45
C LEU A 7 2.86 11.10 -14.63
N LEU A 8 1.92 11.87 -15.19
CA LEU A 8 1.17 12.88 -14.44
C LEU A 8 0.22 12.28 -13.40
N ALA A 9 -0.15 11.00 -13.52
CA ALA A 9 -0.92 10.30 -12.50
C ALA A 9 -0.14 10.18 -11.18
N ILE A 10 1.21 10.08 -11.22
CA ILE A 10 2.07 9.93 -10.05
C ILE A 10 1.88 11.05 -9.03
N PRO A 11 2.03 12.35 -9.39
CA PRO A 11 1.81 13.43 -8.43
C PRO A 11 0.38 13.48 -7.89
N PHE A 12 -0.65 13.16 -8.69
CA PHE A 12 -2.01 13.15 -8.21
C PHE A 12 -2.26 12.05 -7.17
N PHE A 13 -1.86 10.81 -7.45
CA PHE A 13 -2.01 9.71 -6.48
C PHE A 13 -1.16 9.93 -5.22
N THR A 14 0.06 10.43 -5.39
CA THR A 14 0.93 10.76 -4.25
C THR A 14 0.33 11.85 -3.38
N PHE A 15 -0.24 12.89 -3.98
CA PHE A 15 -0.87 13.98 -3.25
C PHE A 15 -2.16 13.54 -2.55
N MET A 16 -3.00 12.77 -3.24
CA MET A 16 -4.18 12.13 -2.65
C MET A 16 -3.79 11.33 -1.40
N GLY A 17 -2.77 10.46 -1.53
CA GLY A 17 -2.27 9.63 -0.44
C GLY A 17 -1.73 10.49 0.72
N ALA A 18 -0.92 11.51 0.43
CA ALA A 18 -0.37 12.40 1.45
C ALA A 18 -1.44 13.20 2.23
N ILE A 19 -2.52 13.60 1.58
CA ILE A 19 -3.65 14.27 2.24
C ILE A 19 -4.39 13.28 3.17
N LEU A 20 -4.74 12.09 2.67
CA LEU A 20 -5.49 11.09 3.43
C LEU A 20 -4.69 10.56 4.62
N GLU A 21 -3.39 10.32 4.45
CA GLU A 21 -2.50 9.89 5.52
C GLU A 21 -2.45 10.91 6.66
N ARG A 22 -2.26 12.20 6.32
CA ARG A 22 -2.13 13.29 7.29
C ARG A 22 -3.45 13.71 7.93
N CYS A 23 -4.59 13.27 7.40
CA CYS A 23 -5.90 13.46 8.03
C CYS A 23 -6.07 12.66 9.34
N GLY A 24 -5.08 11.84 9.75
CA GLY A 24 -5.14 11.02 10.97
C GLY A 24 -6.15 9.87 10.89
N LEU A 25 -6.60 9.52 9.69
CA LEU A 25 -7.50 8.38 9.48
C LEU A 25 -6.84 7.06 9.92
N ALA A 26 -5.50 6.97 9.79
CA ALA A 26 -4.73 5.82 10.20
C ALA A 26 -4.83 5.53 11.71
N GLU A 27 -4.76 6.57 12.54
CA GLU A 27 -4.87 6.46 14.00
C GLU A 27 -6.26 5.99 14.40
N ASP A 28 -7.30 6.66 13.88
CA ASP A 28 -8.69 6.33 14.17
C ASP A 28 -9.04 4.89 13.74
N LEU A 29 -8.52 4.45 12.59
CA LEU A 29 -8.70 3.09 12.08
C LEU A 29 -7.98 2.05 12.93
N LEU A 30 -6.76 2.32 13.34
CA LEU A 30 -5.96 1.37 14.11
C LEU A 30 -6.51 1.20 15.52
N GLU A 31 -6.91 2.30 16.18
CA GLU A 31 -7.54 2.24 17.49
C GLU A 31 -8.84 1.45 17.44
N GLY A 32 -9.71 1.75 16.47
CA GLY A 32 -10.99 1.08 16.33
C GLY A 32 -10.87 -0.39 15.96
N THR A 33 -10.03 -0.74 15.00
CA THR A 33 -9.80 -2.14 14.59
C THR A 33 -9.07 -2.93 15.68
N GLY A 34 -8.13 -2.31 16.40
CA GLY A 34 -7.45 -2.92 17.53
C GLY A 34 -8.41 -3.31 18.64
N GLN A 35 -9.42 -2.48 18.92
CA GLN A 35 -10.47 -2.79 19.89
C GLN A 35 -11.40 -3.91 19.39
N LEU A 36 -11.75 -3.92 18.09
CA LEU A 36 -12.57 -4.98 17.47
C LEU A 36 -11.94 -6.37 17.61
N PHE A 37 -10.66 -6.47 17.31
CA PHE A 37 -9.92 -7.73 17.40
C PHE A 37 -9.36 -8.03 18.79
N GLY A 38 -9.58 -7.15 19.78
CA GLY A 38 -8.94 -7.22 21.09
C GLY A 38 -9.16 -8.51 21.90
N LYS A 39 -10.23 -9.26 21.64
CA LYS A 39 -10.51 -10.54 22.29
C LYS A 39 -9.67 -11.70 21.75
N ILE A 40 -9.11 -11.56 20.54
CA ILE A 40 -8.42 -12.63 19.83
C ILE A 40 -6.92 -12.52 20.14
N PRO A 41 -6.22 -13.65 20.47
CA PRO A 41 -4.77 -13.65 20.54
C PRO A 41 -4.18 -13.16 19.21
N GLY A 42 -3.26 -12.20 19.27
CA GLY A 42 -2.75 -11.55 18.06
C GLY A 42 -3.66 -10.45 17.48
N GLY A 43 -4.72 -10.05 18.19
CA GLY A 43 -5.73 -9.09 17.71
C GLY A 43 -5.15 -7.78 17.18
N LEU A 44 -4.16 -7.20 17.88
CA LEU A 44 -3.48 -5.99 17.38
C LEU A 44 -2.67 -6.25 16.11
N ALA A 45 -2.07 -7.43 15.95
CA ALA A 45 -1.35 -7.78 14.72
C ALA A 45 -2.31 -7.91 13.52
N TYR A 46 -3.48 -8.50 13.72
CA TYR A 46 -4.53 -8.52 12.70
C TYR A 46 -5.00 -7.11 12.35
N ALA A 47 -5.21 -6.26 13.34
CA ALA A 47 -5.58 -4.87 13.11
C ALA A 47 -4.53 -4.14 12.27
N VAL A 48 -3.24 -4.31 12.59
CA VAL A 48 -2.12 -3.72 11.84
C VAL A 48 -2.12 -4.18 10.38
N ILE A 49 -2.37 -5.47 10.10
CA ILE A 49 -2.42 -5.98 8.72
C ILE A 49 -3.60 -5.39 7.96
N VAL A 50 -4.80 -5.39 8.56
CA VAL A 50 -6.01 -4.85 7.91
C VAL A 50 -5.87 -3.36 7.65
N VAL A 51 -5.44 -2.60 8.66
CA VAL A 51 -5.23 -1.16 8.50
C VAL A 51 -4.09 -0.87 7.54
N GLY A 52 -3.00 -1.65 7.58
CA GLY A 52 -1.91 -1.56 6.62
C GLY A 52 -2.36 -1.80 5.18
N ALA A 53 -3.25 -2.76 4.95
CA ALA A 53 -3.83 -2.99 3.63
C ALA A 53 -4.68 -1.81 3.15
N ILE A 54 -5.51 -1.24 4.03
CA ILE A 54 -6.34 -0.06 3.70
C ILE A 54 -5.47 1.17 3.45
N LEU A 55 -4.51 1.42 4.35
CA LEU A 55 -3.56 2.53 4.18
C LEU A 55 -2.69 2.33 2.94
N GLY A 56 -2.37 1.09 2.62
CA GLY A 56 -1.65 0.74 1.41
C GLY A 56 -2.35 1.24 0.15
N ALA A 57 -3.64 1.01 0.06
CA ALA A 57 -4.46 1.52 -1.03
C ALA A 57 -4.56 3.07 -1.05
N ILE A 58 -4.25 3.72 0.06
CA ILE A 58 -4.34 5.18 0.20
C ILE A 58 -2.99 5.85 -0.11
N THR A 59 -1.91 5.38 0.51
CA THR A 59 -0.62 6.11 0.55
C THR A 59 0.27 5.85 -0.65
N GLY A 60 0.18 4.66 -1.25
CA GLY A 60 1.01 4.25 -2.39
C GLY A 60 2.52 4.18 -2.12
N THR A 61 2.97 4.46 -0.88
CA THR A 61 4.40 4.46 -0.51
C THR A 61 4.67 3.62 0.73
N VAL A 62 5.61 2.68 0.62
CA VAL A 62 5.98 1.77 1.74
C VAL A 62 6.57 2.53 2.91
N ALA A 63 7.49 3.45 2.65
CA ALA A 63 8.20 4.16 3.71
C ALA A 63 7.24 4.92 4.63
N ALA A 64 6.32 5.69 4.06
CA ALA A 64 5.31 6.42 4.81
C ALA A 64 4.42 5.48 5.63
N SER A 65 3.90 4.43 5.01
CA SER A 65 3.04 3.45 5.69
C SER A 65 3.73 2.74 6.84
N VAL A 66 4.97 2.26 6.64
CA VAL A 66 5.74 1.58 7.70
C VAL A 66 6.03 2.54 8.86
N ILE A 67 6.43 3.78 8.57
CA ILE A 67 6.73 4.78 9.61
C ILE A 67 5.45 5.11 10.40
N THR A 68 4.36 5.43 9.71
CA THR A 68 3.08 5.79 10.34
C THR A 68 2.57 4.64 11.21
N MET A 69 2.54 3.41 10.66
CA MET A 69 2.15 2.23 11.41
C MET A 69 3.11 1.94 12.58
N GLY A 70 4.40 2.16 12.39
CA GLY A 70 5.41 1.98 13.43
C GLY A 70 5.22 2.94 14.60
N VAL A 71 5.03 4.22 14.32
CA VAL A 71 4.85 5.25 15.36
C VAL A 71 3.57 5.00 16.17
N ILE A 72 2.48 4.58 15.51
CA ILE A 72 1.19 4.39 16.16
C ILE A 72 1.09 3.02 16.83
N SER A 73 1.43 1.95 16.11
CA SER A 73 1.14 0.57 16.56
C SER A 73 2.19 0.00 17.50
N LEU A 74 3.48 0.29 17.26
CA LEU A 74 4.57 -0.34 18.02
C LEU A 74 4.51 -0.04 19.51
N PRO A 75 4.32 1.22 19.97
CA PRO A 75 4.20 1.51 21.40
C PRO A 75 3.03 0.75 22.05
N ILE A 76 1.91 0.66 21.34
CA ILE A 76 0.70 -0.03 21.83
C ILE A 76 0.95 -1.54 21.92
N MET A 77 1.54 -2.14 20.89
CA MET A 77 1.87 -3.57 20.89
C MET A 77 2.84 -3.93 22.01
N LEU A 78 3.89 -3.13 22.21
CA LEU A 78 4.87 -3.35 23.29
C LEU A 78 4.25 -3.19 24.68
N LYS A 79 3.37 -2.17 24.87
CA LYS A 79 2.64 -1.95 26.12
C LYS A 79 1.81 -3.17 26.53
N TYR A 80 1.23 -3.86 25.55
CA TYR A 80 0.41 -5.05 25.80
C TYR A 80 1.18 -6.37 25.72
N GLY A 81 2.52 -6.34 25.76
CA GLY A 81 3.37 -7.51 25.93
C GLY A 81 3.62 -8.30 24.65
N TYR A 82 3.42 -7.73 23.48
CA TYR A 82 3.83 -8.37 22.22
C TYR A 82 5.34 -8.51 22.14
N ASN A 83 5.80 -9.62 21.60
CA ASN A 83 7.22 -9.81 21.32
C ASN A 83 7.71 -8.74 20.34
N PRO A 84 8.78 -7.95 20.67
CA PRO A 84 9.26 -6.85 19.83
C PRO A 84 9.60 -7.28 18.40
N ARG A 85 10.18 -8.49 18.23
CA ARG A 85 10.56 -9.00 16.90
C ARG A 85 9.33 -9.27 16.03
N LEU A 86 8.26 -9.83 16.64
CA LEU A 86 7.01 -10.06 15.92
C LEU A 86 6.27 -8.76 15.63
N ALA A 87 6.21 -7.84 16.59
CA ALA A 87 5.56 -6.55 16.43
C ALA A 87 6.20 -5.74 15.28
N THR A 88 7.53 -5.60 15.30
CA THR A 88 8.25 -4.88 14.23
C THR A 88 8.14 -5.60 12.89
N GLY A 89 8.21 -6.94 12.87
CA GLY A 89 8.06 -7.73 11.66
C GLY A 89 6.67 -7.57 11.01
N VAL A 90 5.61 -7.61 11.81
CA VAL A 90 4.23 -7.42 11.32
C VAL A 90 4.03 -6.00 10.77
N ILE A 91 4.54 -4.98 11.47
CA ILE A 91 4.45 -3.59 11.02
C ILE A 91 5.20 -3.41 9.68
N ALA A 92 6.43 -3.89 9.59
CA ALA A 92 7.21 -3.82 8.35
C ALA A 92 6.50 -4.58 7.20
N ALA A 93 6.04 -5.79 7.45
CA ALA A 93 5.32 -6.59 6.46
C ALA A 93 4.01 -5.92 6.01
N SER A 94 3.20 -5.40 6.95
CA SER A 94 1.94 -4.72 6.61
C SER A 94 2.17 -3.46 5.77
N GLY A 95 3.24 -2.71 6.04
CA GLY A 95 3.60 -1.54 5.24
C GLY A 95 4.05 -1.90 3.82
N THR A 96 4.64 -3.08 3.57
CA THR A 96 5.05 -3.48 2.22
C THR A 96 3.86 -3.85 1.31
N ILE A 97 2.72 -4.22 1.87
CA ILE A 97 1.48 -4.50 1.11
C ILE A 97 1.08 -3.30 0.24
N THR A 98 1.42 -2.09 0.67
CA THR A 98 1.05 -0.83 -0.01
C THR A 98 1.50 -0.74 -1.46
N GLN A 99 2.56 -1.44 -1.85
CA GLN A 99 3.05 -1.40 -3.23
C GLN A 99 2.30 -2.35 -4.17
N VAL A 100 1.61 -3.34 -3.63
CA VAL A 100 0.89 -4.34 -4.42
C VAL A 100 -0.59 -3.98 -4.55
N ILE A 101 -1.17 -3.35 -3.51
CA ILE A 101 -2.59 -2.97 -3.53
C ILE A 101 -2.80 -1.73 -4.41
N PRO A 102 -3.70 -1.80 -5.43
CA PRO A 102 -4.07 -0.62 -6.21
C PRO A 102 -4.81 0.45 -5.35
N PRO A 103 -4.63 1.74 -5.64
CA PRO A 103 -3.74 2.35 -6.62
C PRO A 103 -2.29 2.43 -6.14
N SER A 104 -1.37 1.84 -6.89
CA SER A 104 0.06 1.78 -6.56
C SER A 104 0.89 2.57 -7.58
N LEU A 105 1.82 3.38 -7.10
CA LEU A 105 2.75 4.13 -7.95
C LEU A 105 3.67 3.21 -8.75
N VAL A 106 4.08 2.10 -8.14
CA VAL A 106 4.95 1.10 -8.79
C VAL A 106 4.24 0.48 -9.97
N LEU A 107 2.95 0.15 -9.84
CA LEU A 107 2.17 -0.42 -10.94
C LEU A 107 1.95 0.57 -12.09
N ILE A 108 1.84 1.88 -11.82
CA ILE A 108 1.78 2.92 -12.86
C ILE A 108 3.10 2.97 -13.65
N VAL A 109 4.23 3.01 -12.93
CA VAL A 109 5.56 3.03 -13.56
C VAL A 109 5.81 1.75 -14.34
N LEU A 110 5.42 0.61 -13.79
CA LEU A 110 5.57 -0.69 -14.45
C LEU A 110 4.70 -0.78 -15.71
N ALA A 111 3.46 -0.27 -15.67
CA ALA A 111 2.58 -0.20 -16.83
C ALA A 111 3.20 0.63 -17.95
N ASP A 112 3.76 1.79 -17.62
CA ASP A 112 4.46 2.66 -18.56
C ASP A 112 5.66 1.97 -19.20
N GLN A 113 6.53 1.36 -18.38
CA GLN A 113 7.73 0.67 -18.87
C GLN A 113 7.43 -0.57 -19.72
N LEU A 114 6.34 -1.27 -19.43
CA LEU A 114 5.90 -2.45 -20.16
C LEU A 114 4.98 -2.12 -21.35
N GLY A 115 4.59 -0.85 -21.53
CA GLY A 115 3.62 -0.45 -22.54
C GLY A 115 2.24 -1.10 -22.36
N LYS A 116 1.82 -1.32 -21.11
CA LYS A 116 0.54 -1.95 -20.75
C LYS A 116 -0.43 -0.93 -20.15
N SER A 117 -1.71 -1.27 -20.21
CA SER A 117 -2.74 -0.47 -19.54
C SER A 117 -2.56 -0.50 -18.02
N VAL A 118 -2.65 0.67 -17.38
CA VAL A 118 -2.65 0.77 -15.91
C VAL A 118 -3.85 0.03 -15.31
N GLY A 119 -5.02 0.08 -15.97
CA GLY A 119 -6.20 -0.65 -15.55
C GLY A 119 -5.97 -2.16 -15.50
N ASP A 120 -5.34 -2.72 -16.53
CA ASP A 120 -5.01 -4.16 -16.59
C ASP A 120 -4.00 -4.54 -15.51
N MET A 121 -3.00 -3.68 -15.27
CA MET A 121 -2.02 -3.91 -14.20
C MET A 121 -2.68 -3.89 -12.83
N TYR A 122 -3.60 -2.97 -12.59
CA TYR A 122 -4.35 -2.89 -11.33
C TYR A 122 -5.27 -4.10 -11.15
N LEU A 123 -6.01 -4.52 -12.18
CA LEU A 123 -6.84 -5.72 -12.14
C LEU A 123 -6.00 -6.97 -11.85
N GLY A 124 -4.85 -7.09 -12.53
CA GLY A 124 -3.92 -8.20 -12.31
C GLY A 124 -3.32 -8.24 -10.91
N ALA A 125 -3.17 -7.09 -10.25
CA ALA A 125 -2.61 -6.99 -8.91
C ALA A 125 -3.61 -7.32 -7.79
N ILE A 126 -4.92 -7.27 -8.02
CA ILE A 126 -5.93 -7.54 -6.99
C ILE A 126 -5.79 -8.95 -6.40
N GLY A 127 -5.66 -9.96 -7.26
CA GLY A 127 -5.50 -11.34 -6.83
C GLY A 127 -4.28 -11.56 -5.92
N PRO A 128 -3.08 -11.21 -6.38
CA PRO A 128 -1.86 -11.27 -5.56
C PRO A 128 -1.94 -10.46 -4.26
N SER A 129 -2.59 -9.28 -4.26
CA SER A 129 -2.77 -8.45 -3.07
C SER A 129 -3.61 -9.15 -2.01
N ILE A 130 -4.75 -9.72 -2.41
CA ILE A 130 -5.62 -10.47 -1.50
C ILE A 130 -4.89 -11.69 -0.95
N LEU A 131 -4.16 -12.42 -1.80
CA LEU A 131 -3.37 -13.57 -1.39
C LEU A 131 -2.29 -13.18 -0.37
N GLN A 132 -1.58 -12.08 -0.59
CA GLN A 132 -0.55 -11.59 0.33
C GLN A 132 -1.14 -11.24 1.70
N VAL A 133 -2.26 -10.50 1.73
CA VAL A 133 -2.97 -10.19 2.99
C VAL A 133 -3.40 -11.48 3.68
N ALA A 134 -3.96 -12.44 2.94
CA ALA A 134 -4.39 -13.72 3.49
C ALA A 134 -3.21 -14.52 4.09
N ILE A 135 -2.05 -14.55 3.41
CA ILE A 135 -0.85 -15.20 3.91
C ILE A 135 -0.38 -14.55 5.23
N PHE A 136 -0.37 -13.22 5.32
CA PHE A 136 0.00 -12.54 6.55
C PHE A 136 -0.99 -12.81 7.69
N MET A 137 -2.28 -12.82 7.39
CA MET A 137 -3.31 -13.20 8.37
C MET A 137 -3.13 -14.64 8.86
N LEU A 138 -2.88 -15.58 7.94
CA LEU A 138 -2.60 -16.99 8.27
C LEU A 138 -1.32 -17.15 9.10
N PHE A 139 -0.28 -16.37 8.79
CA PHE A 139 0.95 -16.36 9.59
C PHE A 139 0.67 -15.94 11.04
N ILE A 140 -0.09 -14.87 11.25
CA ILE A 140 -0.48 -14.43 12.59
C ILE A 140 -1.34 -15.49 13.28
N LEU A 141 -2.28 -16.12 12.57
CA LEU A 141 -3.07 -17.22 13.10
C LEU A 141 -2.17 -18.38 13.57
N PHE A 142 -1.25 -18.80 12.72
CA PHE A 142 -0.28 -19.84 13.05
C PHE A 142 0.54 -19.46 14.29
N MET A 143 1.09 -18.24 14.32
CA MET A 143 1.88 -17.77 15.45
C MET A 143 1.06 -17.64 16.75
N SER A 144 -0.20 -17.24 16.66
CA SER A 144 -1.09 -17.13 17.82
C SER A 144 -1.40 -18.50 18.44
N ILE A 145 -1.35 -19.58 17.66
CA ILE A 145 -1.53 -20.96 18.13
C ILE A 145 -0.22 -21.54 18.68
N VAL A 146 0.90 -21.35 17.95
CA VAL A 146 2.20 -21.95 18.31
C VAL A 146 2.88 -21.19 19.46
N ARG A 147 2.75 -19.86 19.48
CA ARG A 147 3.39 -18.97 20.48
C ARG A 147 2.40 -17.95 21.05
N PRO A 148 1.36 -18.37 21.77
CA PRO A 148 0.32 -17.47 22.29
C PRO A 148 0.86 -16.42 23.28
N LYS A 149 2.00 -16.70 23.92
CA LYS A 149 2.67 -15.75 24.84
C LYS A 149 3.30 -14.56 24.12
N ASP A 150 3.69 -14.73 22.87
CA ASP A 150 4.32 -13.67 22.06
C ASP A 150 3.29 -12.71 21.43
N LEU A 151 2.03 -13.13 21.36
CA LEU A 151 0.90 -12.42 20.77
C LEU A 151 -0.31 -12.41 21.71
N PRO A 152 -0.22 -11.79 22.90
CA PRO A 152 -1.31 -11.80 23.87
C PRO A 152 -2.56 -11.10 23.35
N ALA A 153 -3.73 -11.54 23.81
CA ALA A 153 -4.96 -10.80 23.62
C ALA A 153 -4.96 -9.53 24.49
N LEU A 154 -5.68 -8.50 24.08
CA LEU A 154 -5.83 -7.30 24.90
C LEU A 154 -6.46 -7.65 26.27
N PRO A 155 -5.96 -7.09 27.39
CA PRO A 155 -6.55 -7.29 28.69
C PRO A 155 -7.98 -6.73 28.72
N PRO A 156 -8.89 -7.30 29.55
CA PRO A 156 -10.29 -6.90 29.60
C PRO A 156 -10.52 -5.40 29.82
N GLU A 157 -9.63 -4.77 30.59
CA GLU A 157 -9.66 -3.35 30.91
C GLU A 157 -9.38 -2.43 29.72
N ALA A 158 -8.62 -2.93 28.74
CA ALA A 158 -8.26 -2.20 27.52
C ALA A 158 -9.20 -2.52 26.34
N ARG A 159 -10.11 -3.48 26.52
CA ARG A 159 -11.12 -3.82 25.51
C ARG A 159 -12.25 -2.82 25.61
N GLY A 160 -12.46 -2.05 24.57
CA GLY A 160 -13.74 -1.33 24.43
C GLY A 160 -14.89 -2.34 24.44
N GLU A 161 -16.01 -1.99 25.07
CA GLU A 161 -17.22 -2.78 24.91
C GLU A 161 -17.56 -2.86 23.42
N LEU A 162 -17.80 -4.09 22.93
CA LEU A 162 -18.22 -4.33 21.53
C LEU A 162 -19.62 -3.77 21.36
N ASN A 163 -19.71 -2.44 21.33
CA ASN A 163 -20.97 -1.73 21.20
C ASN A 163 -21.17 -1.35 19.71
N ARG A 164 -22.43 -1.30 19.27
CA ARG A 164 -22.78 -0.82 17.93
C ARG A 164 -22.13 0.52 17.62
N ALA A 165 -21.92 1.36 18.62
CA ALA A 165 -21.24 2.65 18.47
C ALA A 165 -19.77 2.52 18.07
N LEU A 166 -19.02 1.53 18.59
CA LEU A 166 -17.63 1.27 18.20
C LEU A 166 -17.56 0.80 16.75
N VAL A 167 -18.39 -0.19 16.39
CA VAL A 167 -18.47 -0.70 15.01
C VAL A 167 -18.82 0.41 14.04
N PHE A 168 -19.79 1.27 14.40
CA PHE A 168 -20.19 2.39 13.57
C PHE A 168 -19.06 3.43 13.43
N ARG A 169 -18.30 3.72 14.51
CA ARG A 169 -17.15 4.63 14.47
C ARG A 169 -16.05 4.09 13.52
N VAL A 170 -15.72 2.80 13.62
CA VAL A 170 -14.73 2.15 12.74
C VAL A 170 -15.19 2.19 11.29
N LEU A 171 -16.45 1.81 11.04
CA LEU A 171 -17.02 1.84 9.70
C LEU A 171 -17.09 3.28 9.14
N ALA A 172 -17.48 4.24 9.96
CA ALA A 172 -17.55 5.66 9.54
C ALA A 172 -16.17 6.23 9.19
N GLY A 173 -15.10 5.75 9.82
CA GLY A 173 -13.73 6.11 9.45
C GLY A 173 -13.23 5.38 8.20
N MET A 174 -13.60 4.10 8.03
CA MET A 174 -13.16 3.27 6.91
C MET A 174 -13.93 3.53 5.61
N ILE A 175 -15.25 3.63 5.68
CA ILE A 175 -16.14 3.67 4.51
C ILE A 175 -15.78 4.84 3.57
N PRO A 176 -15.60 6.09 4.04
CA PRO A 176 -15.30 7.19 3.13
C PRO A 176 -14.02 6.98 2.33
N SER A 177 -12.96 6.46 2.97
CA SER A 177 -11.69 6.18 2.30
C SER A 177 -11.81 5.03 1.31
N ILE A 178 -12.50 3.97 1.69
CA ILE A 178 -12.76 2.81 0.82
C ILE A 178 -13.63 3.24 -0.37
N VAL A 179 -14.69 4.02 -0.15
CA VAL A 179 -15.55 4.54 -1.22
C VAL A 179 -14.75 5.40 -2.20
N LEU A 180 -13.85 6.26 -1.69
CA LEU A 180 -13.00 7.08 -2.54
C LEU A 180 -12.08 6.21 -3.42
N ILE A 181 -11.44 5.19 -2.83
CA ILE A 181 -10.58 4.25 -3.57
C ILE A 181 -11.39 3.50 -4.63
N PHE A 182 -12.56 2.95 -4.26
CA PHE A 182 -13.43 2.26 -5.21
C PHE A 182 -13.95 3.18 -6.32
N LEU A 183 -14.21 4.44 -6.03
CA LEU A 183 -14.61 5.42 -7.03
C LEU A 183 -13.48 5.69 -8.00
N VAL A 184 -12.28 5.93 -7.52
CA VAL A 184 -11.08 6.18 -8.34
C VAL A 184 -10.74 4.95 -9.19
N LEU A 185 -10.66 3.77 -8.58
CA LEU A 185 -10.35 2.53 -9.31
C LEU A 185 -11.49 2.13 -10.25
N GLY A 186 -12.73 2.28 -9.80
CA GLY A 186 -13.91 1.96 -10.60
C GLY A 186 -14.01 2.78 -11.88
N THR A 187 -13.69 4.07 -11.82
CA THR A 187 -13.66 4.92 -13.04
C THR A 187 -12.59 4.48 -14.02
N ILE A 188 -11.42 4.00 -13.53
CA ILE A 188 -10.35 3.45 -14.39
C ILE A 188 -10.80 2.11 -15.00
N PHE A 189 -11.36 1.20 -14.19
CA PHE A 189 -11.77 -0.14 -14.66
C PHE A 189 -12.92 -0.12 -15.67
N LEU A 190 -13.84 0.84 -15.50
CA LEU A 190 -14.93 1.06 -16.44
C LEU A 190 -14.52 1.84 -17.69
N GLY A 191 -13.27 2.30 -17.75
CA GLY A 191 -12.78 3.11 -18.86
C GLY A 191 -13.41 4.51 -18.95
N LEU A 192 -13.99 5.00 -17.85
CA LEU A 192 -14.64 6.32 -17.77
C LEU A 192 -13.65 7.45 -17.58
N ALA A 193 -12.49 7.16 -16.98
CA ALA A 193 -11.43 8.12 -16.72
C ALA A 193 -10.06 7.50 -16.98
N THR A 194 -9.14 8.32 -17.48
CA THR A 194 -7.73 7.96 -17.51
C THR A 194 -7.15 7.91 -16.10
N PRO A 195 -6.03 7.23 -15.84
CA PRO A 195 -5.40 7.22 -14.53
C PRO A 195 -5.09 8.62 -13.99
N THR A 196 -4.76 9.57 -14.86
CA THR A 196 -4.48 10.96 -14.50
C THR A 196 -5.75 11.68 -14.04
N GLU A 197 -6.85 11.54 -14.80
CA GLU A 197 -8.14 12.12 -14.44
C GLU A 197 -8.69 11.51 -13.15
N ALA A 198 -8.61 10.18 -13.01
CA ALA A 198 -9.02 9.47 -11.81
C ALA A 198 -8.18 9.91 -10.58
N GLY A 199 -6.88 10.10 -10.75
CA GLY A 199 -6.00 10.64 -9.72
C GLY A 199 -6.39 12.06 -9.31
N ALA A 200 -6.71 12.93 -10.27
CA ALA A 200 -7.19 14.30 -10.00
C ALA A 200 -8.52 14.31 -9.24
N LEU A 201 -9.48 13.45 -9.64
CA LEU A 201 -10.72 13.25 -8.89
C LEU A 201 -10.46 12.73 -7.48
N GLY A 202 -9.49 11.82 -7.34
CA GLY A 202 -9.04 11.30 -6.05
C GLY A 202 -8.51 12.40 -5.13
N VAL A 203 -7.74 13.36 -5.66
CA VAL A 203 -7.26 14.52 -4.89
C VAL A 203 -8.42 15.38 -4.41
N VAL A 204 -9.37 15.69 -5.28
CA VAL A 204 -10.56 16.48 -4.89
C VAL A 204 -11.35 15.74 -3.80
N GLY A 205 -11.55 14.43 -3.96
CA GLY A 205 -12.22 13.60 -2.97
C GLY A 205 -11.47 13.55 -1.63
N ALA A 206 -10.14 13.41 -1.64
CA ALA A 206 -9.32 13.44 -0.43
C ALA A 206 -9.38 14.79 0.29
N MET A 207 -9.35 15.90 -0.44
CA MET A 207 -9.51 17.24 0.12
C MET A 207 -10.92 17.43 0.70
N ALA A 208 -11.96 16.95 0.03
CA ALA A 208 -13.33 16.98 0.53
C ALA A 208 -13.48 16.17 1.83
N LEU A 209 -12.88 14.97 1.90
CA LEU A 209 -12.85 14.16 3.12
C LEU A 209 -12.10 14.87 4.26
N ALA A 210 -10.93 15.47 3.99
CA ALA A 210 -10.18 16.25 4.96
C ALA A 210 -10.98 17.43 5.49
N ALA A 211 -11.72 18.11 4.61
CA ALA A 211 -12.61 19.22 4.99
C ALA A 211 -13.80 18.73 5.85
N ALA A 212 -14.43 17.61 5.47
CA ALA A 212 -15.52 17.00 6.22
C ALA A 212 -15.11 16.62 7.65
N HIS A 213 -13.87 16.13 7.83
CA HIS A 213 -13.29 15.83 9.14
C HIS A 213 -12.73 17.07 9.86
N ARG A 214 -12.88 18.27 9.29
CA ARG A 214 -12.36 19.55 9.83
C ARG A 214 -10.83 19.53 10.06
N ARG A 215 -10.11 18.71 9.31
CA ARG A 215 -8.65 18.56 9.38
C ARG A 215 -7.93 19.20 8.18
N LEU A 216 -8.68 19.79 7.23
CA LEU A 216 -8.10 20.50 6.09
C LEU A 216 -7.52 21.84 6.55
N THR A 217 -6.21 21.89 6.70
CA THR A 217 -5.45 23.11 7.03
C THR A 217 -4.49 23.45 5.90
N TRP A 218 -4.08 24.71 5.81
CA TRP A 218 -3.08 25.12 4.84
C TRP A 218 -1.73 24.39 5.01
N ASP A 219 -1.36 24.12 6.28
CA ASP A 219 -0.14 23.36 6.61
C ASP A 219 -0.22 21.93 6.13
N LEU A 220 -1.38 21.26 6.24
CA LEU A 220 -1.61 19.93 5.71
C LEU A 220 -1.41 19.89 4.19
N VAL A 221 -2.01 20.84 3.47
CA VAL A 221 -1.87 20.96 2.02
C VAL A 221 -0.42 21.22 1.63
N LYS A 222 0.25 22.17 2.29
CA LYS A 222 1.66 22.50 2.03
C LYS A 222 2.59 21.30 2.26
N GLN A 223 2.40 20.59 3.37
CA GLN A 223 3.19 19.38 3.65
C GLN A 223 2.89 18.26 2.65
N GLY A 224 1.63 18.09 2.24
CA GLY A 224 1.25 17.15 1.18
C GLY A 224 1.94 17.49 -0.14
N MET A 225 1.94 18.75 -0.54
CA MET A 225 2.66 19.22 -1.74
C MET A 225 4.17 18.97 -1.65
N HIS A 226 4.78 19.22 -0.50
CA HIS A 226 6.21 18.91 -0.28
C HIS A 226 6.51 17.41 -0.44
N SER A 227 5.72 16.56 0.19
CA SER A 227 5.88 15.11 0.05
C SER A 227 5.73 14.66 -1.40
N THR A 228 4.71 15.18 -2.08
CA THR A 228 4.46 14.89 -3.51
C THR A 228 5.63 15.32 -4.38
N MET A 229 6.15 16.52 -4.17
CA MET A 229 7.29 17.04 -4.91
C MET A 229 8.52 16.12 -4.74
N HIS A 230 8.85 15.72 -3.52
CA HIS A 230 9.99 14.84 -3.25
C HIS A 230 9.84 13.47 -3.93
N ILE A 231 8.69 12.83 -3.75
CA ILE A 231 8.44 11.50 -4.33
C ILE A 231 8.42 11.57 -5.87
N THR A 232 7.70 12.54 -6.44
CA THR A 232 7.63 12.71 -7.90
C THR A 232 9.01 12.99 -8.49
N SER A 233 9.79 13.90 -7.89
CA SER A 233 11.14 14.20 -8.35
C SER A 233 12.06 12.97 -8.29
N MET A 234 11.97 12.19 -7.21
CA MET A 234 12.73 10.94 -7.07
C MET A 234 12.35 9.94 -8.17
N VAL A 235 11.05 9.72 -8.41
CA VAL A 235 10.58 8.79 -9.44
C VAL A 235 11.03 9.23 -10.83
N VAL A 236 10.86 10.52 -11.17
CA VAL A 236 11.29 11.06 -12.45
C VAL A 236 12.81 10.91 -12.65
N PHE A 237 13.58 11.17 -11.61
CA PHE A 237 15.04 11.00 -11.66
C PHE A 237 15.44 9.53 -11.90
N ILE A 238 14.79 8.60 -11.21
CA ILE A 238 15.01 7.15 -11.42
C ILE A 238 14.64 6.76 -12.86
N LEU A 239 13.53 7.25 -13.40
CA LEU A 239 13.11 6.97 -14.77
C LEU A 239 14.09 7.52 -15.82
N VAL A 240 14.65 8.70 -15.59
CA VAL A 240 15.73 9.23 -16.47
C VAL A 240 16.93 8.29 -16.46
N GLY A 241 17.39 7.87 -15.28
CA GLY A 241 18.49 6.92 -15.17
C GLY A 241 18.20 5.56 -15.82
N ALA A 242 16.99 5.03 -15.58
CA ALA A 242 16.54 3.77 -16.20
C ALA A 242 16.48 3.87 -17.73
N THR A 243 16.00 5.00 -18.26
CA THR A 243 15.95 5.23 -19.72
C THR A 243 17.36 5.27 -20.30
N CYS A 244 18.30 5.99 -19.68
CA CYS A 244 19.70 6.01 -20.08
C CYS A 244 20.32 4.61 -20.08
N PHE A 245 20.11 3.86 -18.98
CA PHE A 245 20.59 2.46 -18.89
C PHE A 245 20.01 1.60 -20.01
N SER A 246 18.69 1.66 -20.22
CA SER A 246 18.01 0.85 -21.24
C SER A 246 18.49 1.17 -22.65
N LEU A 247 18.72 2.45 -22.97
CA LEU A 247 19.24 2.87 -24.28
C LEU A 247 20.65 2.32 -24.51
N VAL A 248 21.54 2.43 -23.54
CA VAL A 248 22.91 1.87 -23.64
C VAL A 248 22.86 0.37 -23.75
N PHE A 249 22.07 -0.30 -22.92
CA PHE A 249 21.94 -1.75 -22.91
C PHE A 249 21.40 -2.29 -24.24
N GLN A 250 20.38 -1.65 -24.81
CA GLN A 250 19.84 -2.01 -26.12
C GLN A 250 20.85 -1.71 -27.24
N GLY A 251 21.56 -0.59 -27.16
CA GLY A 251 22.59 -0.22 -28.14
C GLY A 251 23.81 -1.18 -28.17
N MET A 252 23.99 -1.96 -27.09
CA MET A 252 25.02 -2.99 -26.97
C MET A 252 24.49 -4.41 -27.24
N ASP A 253 23.33 -4.55 -27.90
CA ASP A 253 22.65 -5.82 -28.16
C ASP A 253 22.35 -6.63 -26.89
N GLY A 254 22.25 -5.98 -25.74
CA GLY A 254 22.02 -6.61 -24.46
C GLY A 254 20.72 -7.42 -24.41
N SER A 255 19.68 -6.99 -25.10
CA SER A 255 18.41 -7.72 -25.20
C SER A 255 18.61 -9.07 -25.91
N LEU A 256 19.37 -9.12 -27.01
CA LEU A 256 19.69 -10.35 -27.74
C LEU A 256 20.55 -11.30 -26.89
N TRP A 257 21.49 -10.74 -26.13
CA TRP A 257 22.32 -11.52 -25.23
C TRP A 257 21.50 -12.20 -24.12
N ILE A 258 20.57 -11.44 -23.48
CA ILE A 258 19.67 -12.01 -22.47
C ILE A 258 18.75 -13.07 -23.09
N GLU A 259 18.16 -12.81 -24.26
CA GLU A 259 17.30 -13.78 -24.95
C GLU A 259 18.05 -15.07 -25.23
N HIS A 260 19.28 -15.01 -25.72
CA HIS A 260 20.13 -16.18 -25.96
C HIS A 260 20.46 -16.92 -24.66
N MET A 261 20.76 -16.22 -23.59
CA MET A 261 21.03 -16.78 -22.27
C MET A 261 19.81 -17.49 -21.69
N LEU A 262 18.64 -16.87 -21.78
CA LEU A 262 17.40 -17.39 -21.22
C LEU A 262 16.82 -18.55 -22.04
N SER A 263 17.00 -18.53 -23.37
CA SER A 263 16.57 -19.65 -24.25
C SER A 263 17.32 -20.95 -24.00
N GLY A 264 18.51 -20.87 -23.41
CA GLY A 264 19.31 -22.05 -23.01
C GLY A 264 18.88 -22.70 -21.68
N ILE A 265 17.91 -22.14 -20.96
CA ILE A 265 17.49 -22.68 -19.65
C ILE A 265 16.70 -23.98 -19.83
N PRO A 266 17.13 -25.10 -19.21
CA PRO A 266 16.40 -26.34 -19.27
C PRO A 266 15.09 -26.29 -18.53
N GLY A 267 14.03 -26.96 -19.04
CA GLY A 267 12.71 -27.03 -18.40
C GLY A 267 11.63 -26.11 -19.02
N GLY A 268 11.92 -25.47 -20.16
CA GLY A 268 10.96 -24.66 -20.89
C GLY A 268 10.38 -23.50 -20.07
N PRO A 269 9.09 -23.13 -20.25
CA PRO A 269 8.47 -22.00 -19.52
C PRO A 269 8.52 -22.12 -18.00
N ILE A 270 8.41 -23.34 -17.47
CA ILE A 270 8.44 -23.61 -16.02
C ILE A 270 9.86 -23.39 -15.48
N GLY A 271 10.88 -23.92 -16.16
CA GLY A 271 12.28 -23.69 -15.80
C GLY A 271 12.65 -22.22 -15.81
N PHE A 272 12.20 -21.48 -16.83
CA PHE A 272 12.35 -20.04 -16.93
C PHE A 272 11.72 -19.30 -15.72
N LEU A 273 10.47 -19.62 -15.37
CA LEU A 273 9.81 -19.01 -14.22
C LEU A 273 10.54 -19.28 -12.91
N ILE A 274 11.03 -20.52 -12.70
CA ILE A 274 11.79 -20.87 -11.50
C ILE A 274 13.10 -20.08 -11.46
N PHE A 275 13.83 -20.02 -12.58
CA PHE A 275 15.08 -19.28 -12.66
C PHE A 275 14.88 -17.79 -12.37
N VAL A 276 13.88 -17.15 -12.99
CA VAL A 276 13.57 -15.73 -12.78
C VAL A 276 13.17 -15.46 -11.32
N ASN A 277 12.36 -16.33 -10.71
CA ASN A 277 12.01 -16.18 -9.30
C ASN A 277 13.22 -16.29 -8.37
N ILE A 278 14.12 -17.25 -8.62
CA ILE A 278 15.37 -17.38 -7.83
C ILE A 278 16.26 -16.16 -8.02
N PHE A 279 16.34 -15.63 -9.26
CA PHE A 279 17.18 -14.45 -9.57
C PHE A 279 16.65 -13.16 -8.91
N ILE A 280 15.34 -13.01 -8.79
CA ILE A 280 14.71 -11.85 -8.15
C ILE A 280 14.84 -11.93 -6.62
N PHE A 281 14.86 -13.15 -6.02
CA PHE A 281 14.95 -13.36 -4.57
C PHE A 281 16.39 -13.23 -4.06
#